data_2367c7ed912b4e785341bbd663321d65
#
_entry.id   2367c7ed912b4e785341bbd663321d65
#
_cell.length_a   1.000
_cell.length_b   1.000
_cell.length_c   1.000
_cell.angle_alpha   90.00
_cell.angle_beta   90.00
_cell.angle_gamma   90.00
#
_symmetry.space_group_name_H-M   'P 1'
#
loop_
_entity.id
_entity.type
_entity.pdbx_description
1 polymer ?
#
loop_
_entity_poly.entity_id
_entity_poly.type
_entity_poly.pdbx_seq_one_letter_code
_entity_poly.pdbx_strand_id
1 'polypeptide(L)'
;MDRGIDLADGEAVAAAADEMPLRLVSDPADPHVWVGDREVTQDIRDPRIALEIKHVSTNLAVRAWMATEQRCRMMEAREKGSGMIAEGRDITTVVCPDADVRILLLADQEARLRRRTLELYGDATDEHMEIVRAQVEGRDKADSAVSEFMVAAPGVETVDSTGLDIDGVCEAILAHVDADLARRDAQ
;
A
#
# COMPACT_ATOMS: atom_id res chain seq x y z
N MET A 1 -11.99 0.50 -16.99
CA MET A 1 -12.54 -0.67 -17.70
C MET A 1 -14.03 -0.51 -17.94
N ASP A 2 -14.86 -0.43 -16.93
CA ASP A 2 -16.34 -0.36 -17.11
C ASP A 2 -16.82 0.91 -17.84
N ARG A 3 -16.07 2.02 -17.80
CA ARG A 3 -16.37 3.27 -18.54
C ARG A 3 -15.78 3.31 -19.95
N GLY A 4 -15.07 2.27 -20.40
CA GLY A 4 -14.44 2.22 -21.73
C GLY A 4 -13.33 3.26 -21.95
N ILE A 5 -12.70 3.74 -20.88
CA ILE A 5 -11.62 4.72 -20.95
C ILE A 5 -10.38 4.01 -21.53
N ASP A 6 -9.74 4.63 -22.53
CA ASP A 6 -8.45 4.20 -23.03
C ASP A 6 -7.38 4.42 -21.95
N LEU A 7 -6.82 3.34 -21.44
CA LEU A 7 -5.80 3.40 -20.38
C LEU A 7 -4.46 3.97 -20.89
N ALA A 8 -4.26 4.08 -22.20
CA ALA A 8 -3.11 4.75 -22.78
C ALA A 8 -3.26 6.28 -22.78
N ASP A 9 -4.49 6.79 -22.67
CA ASP A 9 -4.75 8.22 -22.53
C ASP A 9 -4.61 8.63 -21.05
N GLY A 10 -3.42 9.11 -20.70
CA GLY A 10 -3.11 9.51 -19.33
C GLY A 10 -3.96 10.66 -18.80
N GLU A 11 -4.42 11.58 -19.64
CA GLU A 11 -5.30 12.69 -19.22
C GLU A 11 -6.70 12.19 -18.90
N ALA A 12 -7.27 11.33 -19.75
CA ALA A 12 -8.57 10.71 -19.51
C ALA A 12 -8.54 9.81 -18.25
N VAL A 13 -7.45 9.09 -18.01
CA VAL A 13 -7.27 8.29 -16.79
C VAL A 13 -7.20 9.17 -15.54
N ALA A 14 -6.46 10.28 -15.58
CA ALA A 14 -6.36 11.21 -14.47
C ALA A 14 -7.71 11.88 -14.15
N ALA A 15 -8.44 12.37 -15.17
CA ALA A 15 -9.77 12.93 -15.01
C ALA A 15 -10.76 11.93 -14.40
N ALA A 16 -10.71 10.68 -14.84
CA ALA A 16 -11.56 9.62 -14.31
C ALA A 16 -11.24 9.27 -12.84
N ALA A 17 -9.99 9.43 -12.42
CA ALA A 17 -9.60 9.25 -11.02
C ALA A 17 -10.12 10.40 -10.14
N ASP A 18 -9.99 11.65 -10.61
CA ASP A 18 -10.44 12.84 -9.88
C ASP A 18 -11.96 12.86 -9.70
N GLU A 19 -12.71 12.43 -10.72
CA GLU A 19 -14.17 12.34 -10.69
C GLU A 19 -14.71 11.08 -10.01
N MET A 20 -13.83 10.19 -9.53
CA MET A 20 -14.27 8.91 -9.00
C MET A 20 -14.96 9.05 -7.65
N PRO A 21 -16.25 8.69 -7.54
CA PRO A 21 -17.00 8.77 -6.28
C PRO A 21 -16.59 7.62 -5.34
N LEU A 22 -15.33 7.65 -4.88
CA LEU A 22 -14.73 6.63 -4.05
C LEU A 22 -15.19 6.76 -2.59
N ARG A 23 -15.74 5.67 -2.06
CA ARG A 23 -16.07 5.54 -0.64
C ARG A 23 -15.38 4.29 -0.07
N LEU A 24 -14.59 4.50 0.98
CA LEU A 24 -13.94 3.43 1.73
C LEU A 24 -14.58 3.31 3.11
N VAL A 25 -14.92 2.10 3.49
CA VAL A 25 -15.25 1.73 4.87
C VAL A 25 -13.99 1.08 5.44
N SER A 26 -13.32 1.81 6.34
CA SER A 26 -12.02 1.42 6.91
C SER A 26 -12.18 0.71 8.25
N ASP A 27 -13.33 0.07 8.51
CA ASP A 27 -13.50 -0.79 9.66
C ASP A 27 -12.66 -2.06 9.46
N PRO A 28 -11.69 -2.37 10.33
CA PRO A 28 -10.86 -3.56 10.19
C PRO A 28 -11.65 -4.87 10.22
N ALA A 29 -12.81 -4.88 10.88
CA ALA A 29 -13.67 -6.06 10.96
C ALA A 29 -14.52 -6.27 9.71
N ASP A 30 -14.81 -5.18 8.96
CA ASP A 30 -15.71 -5.23 7.81
C ASP A 30 -15.33 -4.19 6.74
N PRO A 31 -14.17 -4.31 6.11
CA PRO A 31 -13.67 -3.34 5.13
C PRO A 31 -14.41 -3.44 3.82
N HIS A 32 -14.96 -2.32 3.34
CA HIS A 32 -15.64 -2.24 2.04
C HIS A 32 -15.12 -1.09 1.17
N VAL A 33 -15.11 -1.34 -0.13
CA VAL A 33 -14.75 -0.35 -1.17
C VAL A 33 -15.93 -0.17 -2.12
N TRP A 34 -16.34 1.08 -2.31
CA TRP A 34 -17.44 1.45 -3.20
C TRP A 34 -16.99 2.48 -4.23
N VAL A 35 -17.49 2.37 -5.44
CA VAL A 35 -17.40 3.40 -6.48
C VAL A 35 -18.83 3.78 -6.88
N GLY A 36 -19.27 4.94 -6.43
CA GLY A 36 -20.70 5.32 -6.47
C GLY A 36 -21.53 4.33 -5.66
N ASP A 37 -22.56 3.78 -6.30
CA ASP A 37 -23.46 2.80 -5.67
C ASP A 37 -23.00 1.34 -5.83
N ARG A 38 -21.88 1.11 -6.53
CA ARG A 38 -21.34 -0.24 -6.74
C ARG A 38 -20.28 -0.57 -5.71
N GLU A 39 -20.49 -1.66 -4.99
CA GLU A 39 -19.45 -2.27 -4.19
C GLU A 39 -18.42 -2.99 -5.08
N VAL A 40 -17.14 -2.73 -4.85
CA VAL A 40 -16.02 -3.28 -5.64
C VAL A 40 -14.98 -4.00 -4.79
N THR A 41 -15.29 -4.30 -3.53
CA THR A 41 -14.38 -4.91 -2.55
C THR A 41 -13.70 -6.18 -3.07
N GLN A 42 -14.42 -7.01 -3.80
CA GLN A 42 -13.87 -8.21 -4.41
C GLN A 42 -13.32 -7.94 -5.81
N ASP A 43 -13.97 -7.06 -6.58
CA ASP A 43 -13.58 -6.74 -7.95
C ASP A 43 -12.16 -6.18 -8.05
N ILE A 44 -11.72 -5.36 -7.08
CA ILE A 44 -10.37 -4.78 -7.05
C ILE A 44 -9.25 -5.82 -6.87
N ARG A 45 -9.59 -7.06 -6.52
CA ARG A 45 -8.66 -8.19 -6.38
C ARG A 45 -8.58 -9.06 -7.64
N ASP A 46 -9.36 -8.72 -8.68
CA ASP A 46 -9.35 -9.45 -9.95
C ASP A 46 -7.94 -9.39 -10.59
N PRO A 47 -7.35 -10.53 -10.96
CA PRO A 47 -6.04 -10.57 -11.61
C PRO A 47 -5.93 -9.70 -12.88
N ARG A 48 -7.03 -9.46 -13.60
CA ARG A 48 -7.07 -8.57 -14.77
C ARG A 48 -6.70 -7.12 -14.42
N ILE A 49 -7.07 -6.67 -13.21
CA ILE A 49 -6.68 -5.32 -12.74
C ILE A 49 -5.17 -5.25 -12.55
N ALA A 50 -4.57 -6.29 -11.97
CA ALA A 50 -3.12 -6.33 -11.75
C ALA A 50 -2.31 -6.25 -13.06
N LEU A 51 -2.84 -6.74 -14.18
CA LEU A 51 -2.20 -6.67 -15.50
C LEU A 51 -2.20 -5.24 -16.07
N GLU A 52 -3.25 -4.46 -15.79
CA GLU A 52 -3.46 -3.13 -16.36
C GLU A 52 -3.05 -2.00 -15.40
N ILE A 53 -2.81 -2.31 -14.12
CA ILE A 53 -2.57 -1.30 -13.07
C ILE A 53 -1.37 -0.39 -13.39
N LYS A 54 -0.41 -0.85 -14.17
CA LYS A 54 0.78 -0.07 -14.56
C LYS A 54 0.41 1.24 -15.26
N HIS A 55 -0.63 1.27 -16.08
CA HIS A 55 -1.08 2.47 -16.79
C HIS A 55 -1.64 3.53 -15.85
N VAL A 56 -2.14 3.11 -14.70
CA VAL A 56 -2.67 3.98 -13.64
C VAL A 56 -1.59 4.35 -12.63
N SER A 57 -0.84 3.35 -12.14
CA SER A 57 0.13 3.52 -11.05
C SER A 57 1.37 4.34 -11.44
N THR A 58 1.72 4.42 -12.73
CA THR A 58 2.80 5.25 -13.23
C THR A 58 2.36 6.65 -13.70
N ASN A 59 1.06 6.92 -13.73
CA ASN A 59 0.53 8.23 -14.10
C ASN A 59 0.73 9.23 -12.96
N LEU A 60 1.57 10.24 -13.17
CA LEU A 60 1.94 11.21 -12.14
C LEU A 60 0.74 12.03 -11.63
N ALA A 61 -0.22 12.37 -12.48
CA ALA A 61 -1.42 13.10 -12.07
C ALA A 61 -2.32 12.23 -11.17
N VAL A 62 -2.50 10.95 -11.50
CA VAL A 62 -3.21 10.00 -10.64
C VAL A 62 -2.49 9.82 -9.31
N ARG A 63 -1.17 9.71 -9.31
CA ARG A 63 -0.39 9.60 -8.07
C ARG A 63 -0.54 10.82 -7.18
N ALA A 64 -0.50 12.02 -7.75
CA ALA A 64 -0.72 13.26 -7.00
C ALA A 64 -2.12 13.32 -6.39
N TRP A 65 -3.14 12.97 -7.15
CA TRP A 65 -4.52 12.86 -6.66
C TRP A 65 -4.63 11.84 -5.52
N MET A 66 -4.08 10.63 -5.71
CA MET A 66 -4.09 9.57 -4.69
C MET A 66 -3.40 10.02 -3.40
N ALA A 67 -2.23 10.66 -3.50
CA ALA A 67 -1.51 11.15 -2.33
C ALA A 67 -2.33 12.17 -1.54
N THR A 68 -3.00 13.09 -2.24
CA THR A 68 -3.90 14.08 -1.63
C THR A 68 -5.07 13.40 -0.94
N GLU A 69 -5.76 12.49 -1.61
CA GLU A 69 -6.92 11.77 -1.08
C GLU A 69 -6.56 10.93 0.15
N GLN A 70 -5.45 10.21 0.11
CA GLN A 70 -4.95 9.42 1.23
C GLN A 70 -4.58 10.32 2.42
N ARG A 71 -3.88 11.43 2.16
CA ARG A 71 -3.52 12.38 3.21
C ARG A 71 -4.75 13.01 3.87
N CYS A 72 -5.76 13.42 3.10
CA CYS A 72 -7.00 13.96 3.64
C CYS A 72 -7.65 12.99 4.64
N ARG A 73 -7.72 11.71 4.30
CA ARG A 73 -8.27 10.67 5.19
C ARG A 73 -7.47 10.51 6.48
N MET A 74 -6.15 10.59 6.41
CA MET A 74 -5.28 10.52 7.59
C MET A 74 -5.49 11.73 8.50
N MET A 75 -5.61 12.93 7.92
CA MET A 75 -5.87 14.15 8.68
C MET A 75 -7.26 14.14 9.32
N GLU A 76 -8.28 13.69 8.62
CA GLU A 76 -9.62 13.52 9.18
C GLU A 76 -9.64 12.53 10.36
N ALA A 77 -8.92 11.41 10.26
CA ALA A 77 -8.82 10.45 11.35
C ALA A 77 -8.14 11.07 12.58
N ARG A 78 -7.06 11.84 12.35
CA ARG A 78 -6.36 12.58 13.41
C ARG A 78 -7.26 13.61 14.09
N GLU A 79 -7.99 14.41 13.32
CA GLU A 79 -8.93 15.42 13.84
C GLU A 79 -10.07 14.80 14.67
N LYS A 80 -10.52 13.61 14.28
CA LYS A 80 -11.53 12.85 15.01
C LYS A 80 -10.96 12.11 16.24
N GLY A 81 -9.64 12.15 16.46
CA GLY A 81 -8.97 11.43 17.55
C GLY A 81 -8.98 9.91 17.38
N SER A 82 -9.25 9.43 16.17
CA SER A 82 -9.23 8.01 15.82
C SER A 82 -7.93 7.68 15.13
N GLY A 83 -6.92 7.16 15.51
CA GLY A 83 -5.70 6.87 14.74
C GLY A 83 -5.97 6.20 13.38
N MET A 84 -4.99 6.22 12.52
CA MET A 84 -5.03 5.52 11.23
C MET A 84 -3.71 4.81 10.99
N ILE A 85 -3.79 3.59 10.48
CA ILE A 85 -2.64 2.85 9.93
C ILE A 85 -2.79 2.83 8.42
N ALA A 86 -1.74 3.19 7.71
CA ALA A 86 -1.70 3.15 6.25
C ALA A 86 -0.46 2.41 5.77
N GLU A 87 -0.62 1.66 4.70
CA GLU A 87 0.42 0.88 4.04
C GLU A 87 0.60 1.34 2.60
N GLY A 88 1.83 1.44 2.15
CA GLY A 88 2.16 1.76 0.75
C GLY A 88 3.64 2.09 0.58
N ARG A 89 4.09 2.15 -0.66
CA ARG A 89 5.51 2.34 -1.02
C ARG A 89 5.99 3.79 -0.94
N ASP A 90 5.08 4.74 -0.80
CA ASP A 90 5.35 6.19 -0.75
C ASP A 90 4.63 6.89 0.42
N ILE A 91 4.02 6.13 1.31
CA ILE A 91 3.27 6.69 2.46
C ILE A 91 4.19 7.53 3.34
N THR A 92 5.35 7.00 3.70
CA THR A 92 6.27 7.65 4.66
C THR A 92 7.07 8.81 4.07
N THR A 93 7.07 8.98 2.75
CA THR A 93 7.90 9.96 2.04
C THR A 93 7.10 11.01 1.28
N VAL A 94 5.94 10.62 0.73
CA VAL A 94 5.12 11.49 -0.13
C VAL A 94 3.78 11.82 0.52
N VAL A 95 3.04 10.78 0.96
CA VAL A 95 1.66 10.96 1.44
C VAL A 95 1.62 11.59 2.82
N CYS A 96 2.35 11.04 3.78
CA CYS A 96 2.36 11.50 5.16
C CYS A 96 3.78 11.48 5.77
N PRO A 97 4.70 12.34 5.29
CA PRO A 97 6.07 12.40 5.79
C PRO A 97 6.18 12.93 7.23
N ASP A 98 5.10 13.45 7.77
CA ASP A 98 4.90 13.96 9.12
C ASP A 98 4.03 13.05 9.99
N ALA A 99 3.82 11.79 9.60
CA ALA A 99 3.14 10.81 10.44
C ALA A 99 3.92 10.58 11.75
N ASP A 100 3.19 10.31 12.80
CA ASP A 100 3.71 10.14 14.16
C ASP A 100 4.73 9.00 14.24
N VAL A 101 4.41 7.87 13.63
CA VAL A 101 5.30 6.71 13.50
C VAL A 101 5.43 6.36 12.01
N ARG A 102 6.65 6.28 11.53
CA ARG A 102 6.96 5.93 10.15
C ARG A 102 7.90 4.75 10.10
N ILE A 103 7.46 3.69 9.44
CA ILE A 103 8.20 2.42 9.39
C ILE A 103 8.42 2.00 7.94
N LEU A 104 9.64 1.60 7.63
CA LEU A 104 9.98 0.84 6.44
C LEU A 104 10.06 -0.64 6.83
N LEU A 105 9.08 -1.41 6.37
CA LEU A 105 9.05 -2.85 6.58
C LEU A 105 9.84 -3.53 5.47
N LEU A 106 10.91 -4.21 5.84
CA LEU A 106 11.76 -4.97 4.93
C LEU A 106 11.61 -6.47 5.16
N ALA A 107 11.91 -7.24 4.13
CA ALA A 107 12.20 -8.65 4.21
C ALA A 107 13.16 -9.00 3.06
N ASP A 108 13.98 -10.03 3.22
CA ASP A 108 14.77 -10.51 2.10
C ASP A 108 13.88 -11.03 0.96
N GLN A 109 14.45 -11.06 -0.24
CA GLN A 109 13.71 -11.39 -1.45
C GLN A 109 13.11 -12.80 -1.39
N GLU A 110 13.84 -13.75 -0.85
CA GLU A 110 13.42 -15.16 -0.79
C GLU A 110 12.27 -15.33 0.23
N ALA A 111 12.33 -14.65 1.39
CA ALA A 111 11.24 -14.65 2.37
C ALA A 111 9.96 -14.05 1.79
N ARG A 112 10.06 -12.91 1.07
CA ARG A 112 8.91 -12.28 0.40
C ARG A 112 8.31 -13.20 -0.67
N LEU A 113 9.16 -13.80 -1.48
CA LEU A 113 8.76 -14.72 -2.53
C LEU A 113 8.04 -15.94 -1.94
N ARG A 114 8.60 -16.54 -0.92
CA ARG A 114 8.01 -17.70 -0.24
C ARG A 114 6.65 -17.37 0.37
N ARG A 115 6.52 -16.24 1.07
CA ARG A 115 5.24 -15.79 1.65
C ARG A 115 4.18 -15.61 0.56
N ARG A 116 4.55 -14.93 -0.53
CA ARG A 116 3.62 -14.69 -1.64
C ARG A 116 3.21 -15.98 -2.33
N THR A 117 4.12 -16.92 -2.47
CA THR A 117 3.83 -18.23 -3.07
C THR A 117 2.88 -19.04 -2.19
N LEU A 118 3.11 -19.07 -0.89
CA LEU A 118 2.21 -19.72 0.06
C LEU A 118 0.79 -19.10 0.05
N GLU A 119 0.70 -17.77 -0.03
CA GLU A 119 -0.59 -17.07 -0.12
C GLU A 119 -1.37 -17.43 -1.39
N LEU A 120 -0.71 -17.55 -2.53
CA LEU A 120 -1.36 -17.80 -3.82
C LEU A 120 -1.66 -19.26 -4.08
N TYR A 121 -0.80 -20.16 -3.66
CA TYR A 121 -0.85 -21.59 -4.04
C TYR A 121 -1.04 -22.52 -2.85
N GLY A 122 -0.89 -22.03 -1.62
CA GLY A 122 -0.94 -22.86 -0.41
C GLY A 122 0.32 -23.69 -0.15
N ASP A 123 1.28 -23.69 -1.06
CA ASP A 123 2.59 -24.32 -0.94
C ASP A 123 3.70 -23.43 -1.52
N ALA A 124 4.96 -23.78 -1.31
CA ALA A 124 6.11 -23.06 -1.83
C ALA A 124 7.06 -24.02 -2.56
N THR A 125 6.53 -24.75 -3.54
CA THR A 125 7.32 -25.57 -4.46
C THR A 125 8.18 -24.69 -5.37
N ASP A 126 9.29 -25.25 -5.87
CA ASP A 126 10.20 -24.52 -6.77
C ASP A 126 9.48 -24.01 -8.02
N GLU A 127 8.52 -24.78 -8.55
CA GLU A 127 7.70 -24.40 -9.70
C GLU A 127 6.83 -23.16 -9.40
N HIS A 128 6.10 -23.16 -8.28
CA HIS A 128 5.26 -22.04 -7.89
C HIS A 128 6.11 -20.81 -7.53
N MET A 129 7.25 -21.00 -6.88
CA MET A 129 8.17 -19.91 -6.57
C MET A 129 8.73 -19.23 -7.82
N GLU A 130 9.04 -19.98 -8.88
CA GLU A 130 9.53 -19.39 -10.14
C GLU A 130 8.45 -18.56 -10.85
N ILE A 131 7.21 -19.03 -10.86
CA ILE A 131 6.07 -18.28 -11.42
C ILE A 131 5.88 -16.94 -10.67
N VAL A 132 5.90 -16.98 -9.34
CA VAL A 132 5.70 -15.79 -8.51
C VAL A 132 6.89 -14.84 -8.59
N ARG A 133 8.12 -15.36 -8.73
CA ARG A 133 9.35 -14.56 -8.87
C ARG A 133 9.25 -13.56 -10.03
N ALA A 134 8.83 -14.03 -11.21
CA ALA A 134 8.67 -13.16 -12.37
C ALA A 134 7.65 -12.03 -12.15
N GLN A 135 6.58 -12.29 -11.39
CA GLN A 135 5.55 -11.30 -11.07
C GLN A 135 6.04 -10.25 -10.06
N VAL A 136 6.72 -10.70 -9.00
CA VAL A 136 7.25 -9.82 -7.94
C VAL A 136 8.33 -8.90 -8.48
N GLU A 137 9.32 -9.44 -9.20
CA GLU A 137 10.41 -8.65 -9.77
C GLU A 137 9.92 -7.61 -10.78
N GLY A 138 8.94 -7.98 -11.61
CA GLY A 138 8.32 -7.06 -12.57
C GLY A 138 7.65 -5.87 -11.88
N ARG A 139 6.93 -6.11 -10.79
CA ARG A 139 6.25 -5.08 -10.03
C ARG A 139 7.25 -4.18 -9.27
N ASP A 140 8.21 -4.78 -8.57
CA ASP A 140 9.21 -4.03 -7.80
C ASP A 140 10.03 -3.10 -8.72
N LYS A 141 10.38 -3.56 -9.93
CA LYS A 141 11.06 -2.75 -10.94
C LYS A 141 10.20 -1.57 -11.42
N ALA A 142 8.91 -1.80 -11.66
CA ALA A 142 8.00 -0.74 -12.10
C ALA A 142 7.80 0.32 -11.01
N ASP A 143 7.64 -0.09 -9.76
CA ASP A 143 7.42 0.83 -8.64
C ASP A 143 8.70 1.58 -8.26
N SER A 144 9.88 0.96 -8.35
CA SER A 144 11.19 1.62 -8.12
C SER A 144 11.50 2.71 -9.15
N ALA A 145 10.86 2.68 -10.32
CA ALA A 145 11.02 3.74 -11.33
C ALA A 145 10.34 5.05 -10.93
N VAL A 146 9.39 5.02 -9.98
CA VAL A 146 8.58 6.19 -9.58
C VAL A 146 8.63 6.49 -8.09
N SER A 147 9.25 5.65 -7.28
CA SER A 147 9.36 5.82 -5.81
C SER A 147 10.57 5.08 -5.25
N GLU A 148 11.33 5.74 -4.39
CA GLU A 148 12.38 5.09 -3.58
C GLU A 148 11.75 4.52 -2.31
N PHE A 149 11.59 3.20 -2.26
CA PHE A 149 10.94 2.52 -1.14
C PHE A 149 11.79 1.39 -0.51
N MET A 150 13.04 1.25 -0.96
CA MET A 150 13.96 0.22 -0.45
C MET A 150 14.93 0.75 0.60
N VAL A 151 14.98 2.06 0.80
CA VAL A 151 15.87 2.73 1.75
C VAL A 151 15.03 3.64 2.65
N ALA A 152 15.27 3.55 3.95
CA ALA A 152 14.58 4.39 4.92
C ALA A 152 14.96 5.86 4.72
N ALA A 153 13.97 6.74 4.56
CA ALA A 153 14.17 8.17 4.58
C ALA A 153 14.52 8.66 6.00
N PRO A 154 15.07 9.86 6.16
CA PRO A 154 15.36 10.40 7.49
C PRO A 154 14.14 10.36 8.41
N GLY A 155 14.33 9.80 9.61
CA GLY A 155 13.27 9.65 10.62
C GLY A 155 12.25 8.54 10.31
N VAL A 156 12.54 7.65 9.38
CA VAL A 156 11.78 6.41 9.14
C VAL A 156 12.54 5.27 9.80
N GLU A 157 11.89 4.56 10.71
CA GLU A 157 12.44 3.39 11.38
C GLU A 157 12.35 2.16 10.46
N THR A 158 13.28 1.23 10.58
CA THR A 158 13.31 0.02 9.76
C THR A 158 12.96 -1.18 10.61
N VAL A 159 12.02 -2.01 10.14
CA VAL A 159 11.69 -3.31 10.73
C VAL A 159 12.00 -4.39 9.70
N ASP A 160 12.95 -5.26 10.01
CA ASP A 160 13.26 -6.44 9.20
C ASP A 160 12.36 -7.61 9.62
N SER A 161 11.46 -7.96 8.74
CA SER A 161 10.50 -9.04 8.97
C SER A 161 10.94 -10.39 8.41
N THR A 162 12.18 -10.53 7.93
CA THR A 162 12.68 -11.74 7.25
C THR A 162 12.40 -13.02 8.05
N GLY A 163 12.71 -13.01 9.33
CA GLY A 163 12.54 -14.16 10.24
C GLY A 163 11.29 -14.10 11.12
N LEU A 164 10.42 -13.11 10.93
CA LEU A 164 9.24 -12.91 11.78
C LEU A 164 7.99 -13.50 11.14
N ASP A 165 7.08 -14.01 11.95
CA ASP A 165 5.70 -14.27 11.58
C ASP A 165 4.85 -12.97 11.72
N ILE A 166 3.54 -13.08 11.50
CA ILE A 166 2.64 -11.91 11.56
C ILE A 166 2.63 -11.30 12.95
N ASP A 167 2.57 -12.12 13.99
CA ASP A 167 2.52 -11.65 15.38
C ASP A 167 3.83 -10.94 15.76
N GLY A 168 4.99 -11.50 15.38
CA GLY A 168 6.29 -10.88 15.60
C GLY A 168 6.46 -9.56 14.85
N VAL A 169 5.90 -9.41 13.64
CA VAL A 169 5.88 -8.14 12.92
C VAL A 169 4.98 -7.12 13.64
N CYS A 170 3.80 -7.54 14.11
CA CYS A 170 2.90 -6.67 14.88
C CYS A 170 3.57 -6.19 16.16
N GLU A 171 4.21 -7.08 16.92
CA GLU A 171 4.94 -6.72 18.14
C GLU A 171 6.06 -5.72 17.87
N ALA A 172 6.85 -5.93 16.82
CA ALA A 172 7.93 -5.03 16.45
C ALA A 172 7.40 -3.63 16.06
N ILE A 173 6.29 -3.55 15.33
CA ILE A 173 5.65 -2.27 14.97
C ILE A 173 5.08 -1.59 16.20
N LEU A 174 4.38 -2.31 17.07
CA LEU A 174 3.78 -1.76 18.30
C LEU A 174 4.83 -1.21 19.24
N ALA A 175 6.01 -1.83 19.32
CA ALA A 175 7.12 -1.29 20.13
C ALA A 175 7.53 0.13 19.69
N HIS A 176 7.51 0.45 18.38
CA HIS A 176 7.76 1.81 17.89
C HIS A 176 6.62 2.77 18.25
N VAL A 177 5.36 2.30 18.20
CA VAL A 177 4.19 3.10 18.61
C VAL A 177 4.27 3.44 20.09
N ASP A 178 4.52 2.44 20.95
CA ASP A 178 4.65 2.62 22.39
C ASP A 178 5.79 3.58 22.76
N ALA A 179 6.92 3.48 22.08
CA ALA A 179 8.04 4.38 22.26
C ALA A 179 7.71 5.83 21.86
N ASP A 180 6.89 6.03 20.83
CA ASP A 180 6.43 7.37 20.43
C ASP A 180 5.44 7.95 21.45
N LEU A 181 4.47 7.16 21.88
CA LEU A 181 3.51 7.56 22.94
C LEU A 181 4.22 7.96 24.22
N ALA A 182 5.18 7.16 24.70
CA ALA A 182 5.97 7.47 25.88
C ALA A 182 6.77 8.78 25.76
N ARG A 183 7.27 9.11 24.55
CA ARG A 183 7.96 10.38 24.29
C ARG A 183 7.03 11.58 24.37
N ARG A 184 5.77 11.44 23.92
CA ARG A 184 4.75 12.50 23.98
C ARG A 184 4.25 12.77 25.36
N ASP A 185 4.06 11.73 26.16
CA ASP A 185 3.60 11.83 27.54
C ASP A 185 4.68 12.49 28.44
N ALA A 186 5.93 12.49 28.01
CA ALA A 186 7.06 13.11 28.73
C ALA A 186 7.29 14.59 28.37
N GLN A 187 6.57 15.17 27.41
CA GLN A 187 6.67 16.56 26.96
C GLN A 187 5.57 17.43 27.56
#